data_1b07b65aefa3455490f8f0deff240a9c
#
_entry.id   1b07b65aefa3455490f8f0deff240a9c
#
_cell.length_a   1.000
_cell.length_b   1.000
_cell.length_c   1.000
_cell.angle_alpha   90.00
_cell.angle_beta   90.00
_cell.angle_gamma   90.00
#
_symmetry.space_group_name_H-M   'P 1'
#
loop_
_entity.id
_entity.type
_entity.pdbx_description
1 polymer ?
#
loop_
_entity_poly.entity_id
_entity_poly.type
_entity_poly.pdbx_seq_one_letter_code
_entity_poly.pdbx_strand_id
1 'polypeptide(L)'
;MLSARTPPDITRWTYYRKNSYYLTKDRIIMSETIGQIVAANMTLTNATKELGTGSIVGIAILSVAFTIGFPGNTFVIWTVSACMKKRTAAGTLILHLAIADIVVILTAPVFIHFLATGSWTLGNITCKLCHYISCLSMYASILLITSMSIDRFLAVSKPLSSLTMKTKSAVSNIVFVIWLLAALLAIPMPHYREVKPYHNKLLCIPFHSSTGHEIFQYLFEFITGFALPFSVIISCYVYIGLRLRTAKFQTKHKTSRLVIVIVVVFALFWLPYQVVNIIQVLGQVLSSEKLIKVAKAARPNATAFAFVSSSVNPIIYVFAGGNFIKTAGTEFMAKLFEGIGPDPTSLRKVPHMLRQRSEDEFVELDNVKK
;
A
#
# COMPACT_ATOMS: atom_id res chain seq x y z
N MET A 1 64.68 89.51 -27.31
CA MET A 1 63.83 88.60 -28.10
C MET A 1 63.30 87.51 -27.21
N LEU A 2 62.01 87.69 -26.88
CA LEU A 2 61.24 86.82 -25.94
C LEU A 2 60.58 85.74 -26.83
N SER A 3 60.97 84.43 -26.62
CA SER A 3 60.30 83.25 -27.18
C SER A 3 59.10 82.86 -26.36
N ALA A 4 57.89 83.00 -26.90
CA ALA A 4 56.66 82.58 -26.30
C ALA A 4 56.56 81.02 -26.27
N ARG A 5 56.45 80.44 -25.11
CA ARG A 5 56.08 79.04 -24.96
C ARG A 5 54.57 78.84 -25.04
N THR A 6 54.06 78.11 -25.98
CA THR A 6 52.67 77.70 -26.03
C THR A 6 52.29 76.81 -24.85
N PRO A 7 51.08 77.03 -24.26
CA PRO A 7 50.68 76.19 -23.15
C PRO A 7 50.29 74.77 -23.61
N PRO A 8 50.48 73.69 -22.81
CA PRO A 8 50.13 72.32 -23.20
C PRO A 8 48.61 72.12 -23.32
N ASP A 9 48.25 71.40 -24.37
CA ASP A 9 46.88 71.14 -24.80
C ASP A 9 46.07 70.34 -23.72
N ILE A 10 45.27 71.05 -22.92
CA ILE A 10 44.43 70.54 -21.86
C ILE A 10 43.37 69.59 -22.38
N THR A 11 43.01 69.64 -23.68
CA THR A 11 41.99 68.81 -24.33
C THR A 11 42.42 67.34 -24.44
N ARG A 12 43.71 67.09 -24.60
CA ARG A 12 44.29 65.74 -24.74
C ARG A 12 44.25 64.98 -23.40
N TRP A 13 44.43 65.68 -22.26
CA TRP A 13 44.36 65.06 -20.93
C TRP A 13 42.95 64.73 -20.50
N THR A 14 41.95 65.51 -20.88
CA THR A 14 40.54 65.26 -20.60
C THR A 14 40.04 64.07 -21.39
N TYR A 15 40.50 63.87 -22.66
CA TYR A 15 40.12 62.70 -23.45
C TYR A 15 40.69 61.37 -22.91
N TYR A 16 41.92 61.32 -22.46
CA TYR A 16 42.53 60.15 -21.84
C TYR A 16 41.91 59.81 -20.48
N ARG A 17 41.58 60.81 -19.68
CA ARG A 17 40.92 60.59 -18.38
C ARG A 17 39.50 60.08 -18.57
N LYS A 18 38.77 60.55 -19.55
CA LYS A 18 37.40 60.11 -19.85
C LYS A 18 37.38 58.68 -20.40
N ASN A 19 38.30 58.30 -21.28
CA ASN A 19 38.44 56.95 -21.80
C ASN A 19 38.88 55.93 -20.69
N SER A 20 39.80 56.35 -19.82
CA SER A 20 40.21 55.49 -18.70
C SER A 20 39.04 55.25 -17.71
N TYR A 21 38.19 56.27 -17.51
CA TYR A 21 37.00 56.11 -16.62
C TYR A 21 35.97 55.18 -17.25
N TYR A 22 35.71 55.25 -18.54
CA TYR A 22 34.79 54.34 -19.23
C TYR A 22 35.34 52.90 -19.24
N LEU A 23 36.59 52.67 -19.52
CA LEU A 23 37.24 51.35 -19.49
C LEU A 23 37.23 50.70 -18.07
N THR A 24 37.38 51.51 -17.01
CA THR A 24 37.25 51.02 -15.63
C THR A 24 35.82 50.71 -15.26
N LYS A 25 34.85 51.52 -15.67
CA LYS A 25 33.43 51.33 -15.44
C LYS A 25 32.91 50.08 -16.16
N ASP A 26 33.29 49.86 -17.40
CA ASP A 26 32.95 48.67 -18.16
C ASP A 26 33.57 47.40 -17.57
N ARG A 27 34.79 47.45 -17.03
CA ARG A 27 35.42 46.36 -16.31
C ARG A 27 34.69 46.02 -14.99
N ILE A 28 34.23 47.02 -14.25
CA ILE A 28 33.48 46.83 -13.03
C ILE A 28 32.12 46.20 -13.34
N ILE A 29 31.41 46.73 -14.35
CA ILE A 29 30.10 46.16 -14.77
C ILE A 29 30.28 44.72 -15.27
N MET A 30 31.32 44.44 -16.06
CA MET A 30 31.60 43.09 -16.53
C MET A 30 31.98 42.15 -15.39
N SER A 31 32.75 42.62 -14.40
CA SER A 31 33.08 41.85 -13.18
C SER A 31 31.83 41.52 -12.32
N GLU A 32 30.95 42.49 -12.15
CA GLU A 32 29.68 42.26 -11.44
C GLU A 32 28.75 41.33 -12.19
N THR A 33 28.65 41.47 -13.52
CA THR A 33 27.84 40.55 -14.37
C THR A 33 28.39 39.15 -14.37
N ILE A 34 29.71 38.95 -14.45
CA ILE A 34 30.36 37.66 -14.34
C ILE A 34 30.16 37.07 -12.92
N GLY A 35 30.29 37.90 -11.89
CA GLY A 35 30.00 37.48 -10.50
C GLY A 35 28.56 37.01 -10.32
N GLN A 36 27.59 37.70 -10.92
CA GLN A 36 26.17 37.29 -10.89
C GLN A 36 25.92 36.02 -11.70
N ILE A 37 26.55 35.86 -12.86
CA ILE A 37 26.47 34.63 -13.67
C ILE A 37 27.12 33.45 -12.95
N VAL A 38 28.27 33.64 -12.32
CA VAL A 38 28.95 32.61 -11.53
C VAL A 38 28.16 32.24 -10.28
N ALA A 39 27.59 33.23 -9.58
CA ALA A 39 26.69 33.00 -8.45
C ALA A 39 25.38 32.30 -8.88
N ALA A 40 24.78 32.70 -10.01
CA ALA A 40 23.63 32.02 -10.58
C ALA A 40 23.96 30.60 -11.03
N ASN A 41 25.13 30.36 -11.64
CA ASN A 41 25.59 29.01 -11.98
C ASN A 41 25.97 28.17 -10.74
N MET A 42 26.55 28.75 -9.69
CA MET A 42 26.78 28.06 -8.41
C MET A 42 25.47 27.74 -7.69
N THR A 43 24.49 28.62 -7.74
CA THR A 43 23.14 28.30 -7.24
C THR A 43 22.42 27.28 -8.12
N LEU A 44 22.66 27.27 -9.44
CA LEU A 44 22.12 26.25 -10.35
C LEU A 44 22.82 24.89 -10.18
N THR A 45 24.13 24.84 -9.96
CA THR A 45 24.86 23.60 -9.68
C THR A 45 24.66 23.06 -8.26
N ASN A 46 24.39 23.92 -7.29
CA ASN A 46 23.91 23.53 -5.95
C ASN A 46 22.41 23.18 -5.97
N ALA A 47 21.69 23.51 -7.02
CA ALA A 47 20.30 23.08 -7.29
C ALA A 47 20.21 21.77 -8.11
N THR A 48 21.31 21.14 -8.52
CA THR A 48 21.32 19.69 -8.72
C THR A 48 21.21 19.05 -7.33
N LYS A 49 19.99 19.01 -6.89
CA LYS A 49 19.56 18.46 -5.63
C LYS A 49 20.09 17.03 -5.55
N GLU A 50 21.03 16.78 -4.66
CA GLU A 50 21.23 15.43 -4.17
C GLU A 50 19.87 14.89 -3.75
N LEU A 51 19.42 13.83 -4.44
CA LEU A 51 18.17 13.17 -4.11
C LEU A 51 18.25 12.80 -2.64
N GLY A 52 17.41 13.40 -1.78
CA GLY A 52 17.48 13.14 -0.35
C GLY A 52 17.41 11.64 -0.07
N THR A 53 18.18 11.14 0.88
CA THR A 53 18.24 9.71 1.23
C THR A 53 16.87 9.05 1.33
N GLY A 54 15.86 9.76 1.88
CA GLY A 54 14.49 9.27 1.96
C GLY A 54 13.83 9.05 0.60
N SER A 55 14.12 9.89 -0.40
CA SER A 55 13.60 9.71 -1.77
C SER A 55 14.25 8.50 -2.45
N ILE A 56 15.56 8.30 -2.28
CA ILE A 56 16.27 7.13 -2.83
C ILE A 56 15.70 5.83 -2.25
N VAL A 57 15.52 5.77 -0.94
CA VAL A 57 14.93 4.61 -0.26
C VAL A 57 13.51 4.35 -0.76
N GLY A 58 12.67 5.39 -0.86
CA GLY A 58 11.31 5.27 -1.39
C GLY A 58 11.27 4.76 -2.83
N ILE A 59 12.13 5.28 -3.73
CA ILE A 59 12.25 4.82 -5.12
C ILE A 59 12.68 3.35 -5.15
N ALA A 60 13.68 2.95 -4.38
CA ALA A 60 14.16 1.57 -4.33
C ALA A 60 13.04 0.61 -3.88
N ILE A 61 12.33 0.93 -2.80
CA ILE A 61 11.21 0.13 -2.27
C ILE A 61 10.11 0.00 -3.34
N LEU A 62 9.66 1.10 -3.93
CA LEU A 62 8.59 1.08 -4.94
C LEU A 62 9.00 0.35 -6.22
N SER A 63 10.26 0.47 -6.65
CA SER A 63 10.79 -0.25 -7.82
C SER A 63 10.80 -1.76 -7.57
N VAL A 64 11.27 -2.20 -6.40
CA VAL A 64 11.25 -3.62 -6.01
C VAL A 64 9.79 -4.11 -5.91
N ALA A 65 8.91 -3.34 -5.28
CA ALA A 65 7.49 -3.68 -5.17
C ALA A 65 6.85 -3.82 -6.56
N PHE A 66 7.14 -2.94 -7.50
CA PHE A 66 6.61 -3.00 -8.87
C PHE A 66 7.14 -4.22 -9.63
N THR A 67 8.47 -4.42 -9.64
CA THR A 67 9.11 -5.49 -10.43
C THR A 67 8.75 -6.90 -9.96
N ILE A 68 8.49 -7.09 -8.68
CA ILE A 68 8.06 -8.37 -8.12
C ILE A 68 6.53 -8.49 -8.14
N GLY A 69 5.84 -7.44 -7.72
CA GLY A 69 4.40 -7.48 -7.48
C GLY A 69 3.58 -7.54 -8.76
N PHE A 70 3.95 -6.77 -9.80
CA PHE A 70 3.19 -6.76 -11.05
C PHE A 70 3.21 -8.12 -11.75
N PRO A 71 4.36 -8.76 -12.06
CA PRO A 71 4.35 -10.07 -12.69
C PRO A 71 3.81 -11.16 -11.78
N GLY A 72 4.09 -11.09 -10.47
CA GLY A 72 3.63 -12.09 -9.51
C GLY A 72 2.12 -12.14 -9.38
N ASN A 73 1.45 -10.99 -9.18
CA ASN A 73 -0.01 -10.95 -9.10
C ASN A 73 -0.68 -11.22 -10.45
N THR A 74 -0.07 -10.80 -11.58
CA THR A 74 -0.54 -11.18 -12.93
C THR A 74 -0.53 -12.69 -13.09
N PHE A 75 0.53 -13.36 -12.65
CA PHE A 75 0.61 -14.81 -12.67
C PHE A 75 -0.46 -15.47 -11.80
N VAL A 76 -0.75 -14.95 -10.61
CA VAL A 76 -1.84 -15.44 -9.75
C VAL A 76 -3.19 -15.28 -10.43
N ILE A 77 -3.49 -14.10 -11.02
CA ILE A 77 -4.74 -13.86 -11.74
C ILE A 77 -4.89 -14.85 -12.90
N TRP A 78 -3.85 -15.02 -13.70
CA TRP A 78 -3.87 -15.95 -14.82
C TRP A 78 -4.10 -17.39 -14.34
N THR A 79 -3.38 -17.85 -13.31
CA THR A 79 -3.51 -19.20 -12.77
C THR A 79 -4.94 -19.48 -12.27
N VAL A 80 -5.51 -18.58 -11.47
CA VAL A 80 -6.86 -18.78 -10.91
C VAL A 80 -7.93 -18.67 -11.99
N SER A 81 -7.73 -17.81 -12.99
CA SER A 81 -8.71 -17.56 -14.04
C SER A 81 -8.70 -18.61 -15.14
N ALA A 82 -7.52 -19.06 -15.57
CA ALA A 82 -7.35 -19.91 -16.75
C ALA A 82 -7.02 -21.38 -16.40
N CYS A 83 -6.32 -21.64 -15.28
CA CYS A 83 -5.81 -22.98 -14.99
C CYS A 83 -6.65 -23.78 -13.98
N MET A 84 -7.47 -23.10 -13.14
CA MET A 84 -8.34 -23.81 -12.19
C MET A 84 -9.58 -24.38 -12.86
N LYS A 85 -9.76 -25.71 -12.77
CA LYS A 85 -10.98 -26.39 -13.28
C LYS A 85 -12.25 -26.02 -12.49
N LYS A 86 -12.12 -25.84 -11.15
CA LYS A 86 -13.21 -25.42 -10.26
C LYS A 86 -12.70 -24.32 -9.32
N ARG A 87 -13.28 -23.13 -9.41
CA ARG A 87 -12.95 -22.05 -8.47
C ARG A 87 -13.58 -22.32 -7.11
N THR A 88 -12.75 -22.40 -6.08
CA THR A 88 -13.19 -22.43 -4.68
C THR A 88 -13.50 -21.02 -4.17
N ALA A 89 -14.24 -20.89 -3.07
CA ALA A 89 -14.47 -19.61 -2.42
C ALA A 89 -13.15 -18.88 -2.09
N ALA A 90 -12.19 -19.59 -1.51
CA ALA A 90 -10.89 -19.03 -1.19
C ALA A 90 -10.09 -18.65 -2.44
N GLY A 91 -10.13 -19.44 -3.51
CA GLY A 91 -9.50 -19.09 -4.79
C GLY A 91 -10.09 -17.81 -5.40
N THR A 92 -11.41 -17.59 -5.28
CA THR A 92 -12.05 -16.35 -5.71
C THR A 92 -11.58 -15.16 -4.86
N LEU A 93 -11.50 -15.29 -3.55
CA LEU A 93 -11.01 -14.22 -2.67
C LEU A 93 -9.53 -13.88 -2.96
N ILE A 94 -8.68 -14.89 -3.21
CA ILE A 94 -7.27 -14.70 -3.60
C ILE A 94 -7.17 -14.00 -4.98
N LEU A 95 -8.04 -14.35 -5.94
CA LEU A 95 -8.09 -13.66 -7.22
C LEU A 95 -8.35 -12.16 -7.05
N HIS A 96 -9.34 -11.81 -6.25
CA HIS A 96 -9.67 -10.40 -6.00
C HIS A 96 -8.61 -9.69 -5.16
N LEU A 97 -7.91 -10.39 -4.28
CA LEU A 97 -6.74 -9.86 -3.59
C LEU A 97 -5.61 -9.54 -4.57
N ALA A 98 -5.31 -10.43 -5.51
CA ALA A 98 -4.30 -10.17 -6.55
C ALA A 98 -4.72 -9.01 -7.50
N ILE A 99 -6.01 -8.85 -7.78
CA ILE A 99 -6.53 -7.69 -8.54
C ILE A 99 -6.32 -6.39 -7.74
N ALA A 100 -6.65 -6.36 -6.46
CA ALA A 100 -6.41 -5.20 -5.60
C ALA A 100 -4.91 -4.83 -5.54
N ASP A 101 -4.04 -5.84 -5.42
CA ASP A 101 -2.59 -5.66 -5.40
C ASP A 101 -2.06 -5.06 -6.72
N ILE A 102 -2.52 -5.54 -7.88
CA ILE A 102 -2.12 -4.96 -9.19
C ILE A 102 -2.58 -3.50 -9.29
N VAL A 103 -3.81 -3.21 -8.89
CA VAL A 103 -4.40 -1.87 -8.99
C VAL A 103 -3.54 -0.84 -8.23
N VAL A 104 -3.06 -1.16 -7.03
CA VAL A 104 -2.16 -0.25 -6.30
C VAL A 104 -0.74 -0.24 -6.87
N ILE A 105 -0.19 -1.39 -7.27
CA ILE A 105 1.16 -1.49 -7.82
C ILE A 105 1.31 -0.65 -9.10
N LEU A 106 0.26 -0.54 -9.92
CA LEU A 106 0.25 0.32 -11.11
C LEU A 106 0.37 1.82 -10.79
N THR A 107 0.13 2.25 -9.56
CA THR A 107 0.39 3.63 -9.14
C THR A 107 1.85 3.88 -8.77
N ALA A 108 2.65 2.84 -8.53
CA ALA A 108 4.05 2.97 -8.11
C ALA A 108 4.92 3.79 -9.06
N PRO A 109 4.84 3.64 -10.41
CA PRO A 109 5.60 4.48 -11.33
C PRO A 109 5.33 5.98 -11.18
N VAL A 110 4.08 6.36 -10.85
CA VAL A 110 3.69 7.75 -10.61
C VAL A 110 4.37 8.30 -9.35
N PHE A 111 4.41 7.53 -8.27
CA PHE A 111 5.10 7.91 -7.04
C PHE A 111 6.62 7.90 -7.20
N ILE A 112 7.18 6.97 -7.99
CA ILE A 112 8.62 6.96 -8.34
C ILE A 112 8.98 8.24 -9.09
N HIS A 113 8.19 8.63 -10.09
CA HIS A 113 8.38 9.89 -10.82
C HIS A 113 8.37 11.10 -9.88
N PHE A 114 7.38 11.18 -8.99
CA PHE A 114 7.29 12.24 -8.00
C PHE A 114 8.51 12.29 -7.07
N LEU A 115 8.96 11.15 -6.56
CA LEU A 115 10.13 11.08 -5.69
C LEU A 115 11.43 11.44 -6.43
N ALA A 116 11.57 11.05 -7.70
CA ALA A 116 12.73 11.34 -8.53
C ALA A 116 12.82 12.83 -8.91
N THR A 117 11.70 13.46 -9.29
CA THR A 117 11.66 14.88 -9.67
C THR A 117 11.57 15.81 -8.45
N GLY A 118 11.08 15.29 -7.32
CA GLY A 118 10.77 16.04 -6.12
C GLY A 118 9.64 17.06 -6.31
N SER A 119 8.87 16.96 -7.40
CA SER A 119 7.73 17.84 -7.70
C SER A 119 6.61 17.04 -8.35
N TRP A 120 5.37 17.32 -7.96
CA TRP A 120 4.19 16.68 -8.53
C TRP A 120 3.72 17.42 -9.78
N THR A 121 4.05 16.91 -10.95
CA THR A 121 3.77 17.56 -12.25
C THR A 121 2.48 17.07 -12.92
N LEU A 122 1.81 16.06 -12.36
CA LEU A 122 0.69 15.36 -13.00
C LEU A 122 -0.70 15.94 -12.66
N GLY A 123 -0.74 17.11 -12.01
CA GLY A 123 -1.97 17.80 -11.70
C GLY A 123 -2.76 17.25 -10.51
N ASN A 124 -3.82 17.97 -10.12
CA ASN A 124 -4.57 17.69 -8.90
C ASN A 124 -5.45 16.42 -9.01
N ILE A 125 -6.01 16.15 -10.19
CA ILE A 125 -6.85 14.96 -10.42
C ILE A 125 -6.03 13.69 -10.22
N THR A 126 -4.84 13.60 -10.81
CA THR A 126 -3.94 12.43 -10.67
C THR A 126 -3.48 12.26 -9.23
N CYS A 127 -3.19 13.36 -8.49
CA CYS A 127 -2.88 13.32 -7.08
C CYS A 127 -4.01 12.66 -6.26
N LYS A 128 -5.25 13.12 -6.44
CA LYS A 128 -6.42 12.56 -5.76
C LYS A 128 -6.68 11.10 -6.13
N LEU A 129 -6.61 10.79 -7.43
CA LEU A 129 -6.88 9.47 -7.97
C LEU A 129 -5.87 8.42 -7.50
N CYS A 130 -4.56 8.70 -7.56
CA CYS A 130 -3.53 7.77 -7.10
C CYS A 130 -3.68 7.44 -5.61
N HIS A 131 -4.00 8.44 -4.77
CA HIS A 131 -4.21 8.21 -3.35
C HIS A 131 -5.54 7.49 -3.07
N TYR A 132 -6.61 7.78 -3.84
CA TYR A 132 -7.86 7.04 -3.77
C TYR A 132 -7.66 5.56 -4.10
N ILE A 133 -6.97 5.27 -5.21
CA ILE A 133 -6.66 3.90 -5.66
C ILE A 133 -5.84 3.16 -4.59
N SER A 134 -4.84 3.81 -4.01
CA SER A 134 -4.02 3.21 -2.94
C SER A 134 -4.87 2.87 -1.71
N CYS A 135 -5.76 3.76 -1.30
CA CYS A 135 -6.66 3.56 -0.17
C CYS A 135 -7.73 2.50 -0.46
N LEU A 136 -8.32 2.52 -1.65
CA LEU A 136 -9.26 1.51 -2.15
C LEU A 136 -8.65 0.11 -2.10
N SER A 137 -7.42 -0.04 -2.61
CA SER A 137 -6.69 -1.32 -2.57
C SER A 137 -6.43 -1.78 -1.14
N MET A 138 -6.02 -0.88 -0.24
CA MET A 138 -5.84 -1.19 1.17
C MET A 138 -7.13 -1.77 1.79
N TYR A 139 -8.26 -1.08 1.62
CA TYR A 139 -9.53 -1.55 2.17
C TYR A 139 -10.00 -2.84 1.53
N ALA A 140 -9.89 -2.97 0.21
CA ALA A 140 -10.24 -4.21 -0.48
C ALA A 140 -9.41 -5.38 0.04
N SER A 141 -8.09 -5.22 0.17
CA SER A 141 -7.18 -6.27 0.65
C SER A 141 -7.49 -6.69 2.07
N ILE A 142 -7.65 -5.76 3.02
CA ILE A 142 -7.94 -6.13 4.41
C ILE A 142 -9.33 -6.78 4.57
N LEU A 143 -10.34 -6.33 3.84
CA LEU A 143 -11.68 -6.91 3.87
C LEU A 143 -11.71 -8.31 3.25
N LEU A 144 -10.94 -8.55 2.17
CA LEU A 144 -10.76 -9.88 1.56
C LEU A 144 -10.05 -10.83 2.51
N ILE A 145 -8.98 -10.38 3.18
CA ILE A 145 -8.24 -11.16 4.19
C ILE A 145 -9.14 -11.48 5.39
N THR A 146 -9.94 -10.51 5.85
CA THR A 146 -10.92 -10.70 6.93
C THR A 146 -11.96 -11.74 6.53
N SER A 147 -12.47 -11.66 5.30
CA SER A 147 -13.45 -12.65 4.77
C SER A 147 -12.85 -14.04 4.67
N MET A 148 -11.57 -14.18 4.27
CA MET A 148 -10.86 -15.46 4.30
C MET A 148 -10.73 -16.02 5.73
N SER A 149 -10.50 -15.17 6.71
CA SER A 149 -10.39 -15.54 8.12
C SER A 149 -11.74 -16.01 8.68
N ILE A 150 -12.82 -15.32 8.33
CA ILE A 150 -14.20 -15.71 8.67
C ILE A 150 -14.56 -17.04 7.99
N ASP A 151 -14.22 -17.25 6.72
CA ASP A 151 -14.44 -18.53 6.04
C ASP A 151 -13.75 -19.70 6.77
N ARG A 152 -12.52 -19.50 7.26
CA ARG A 152 -11.83 -20.51 8.07
C ARG A 152 -12.51 -20.74 9.42
N PHE A 153 -12.93 -19.67 10.09
CA PHE A 153 -13.70 -19.76 11.34
C PHE A 153 -14.99 -20.56 11.15
N LEU A 154 -15.79 -20.24 10.13
CA LEU A 154 -17.05 -20.94 9.84
C LEU A 154 -16.82 -22.41 9.47
N ALA A 155 -15.75 -22.73 8.74
CA ALA A 155 -15.42 -24.11 8.41
C ALA A 155 -15.13 -24.98 9.64
N VAL A 156 -14.66 -24.39 10.73
CA VAL A 156 -14.38 -25.06 12.00
C VAL A 156 -15.56 -25.04 12.95
N SER A 157 -16.30 -23.91 13.04
CA SER A 157 -17.38 -23.70 14.01
C SER A 157 -18.73 -24.28 13.53
N LYS A 158 -19.07 -24.09 12.25
CA LYS A 158 -20.37 -24.46 11.66
C LYS A 158 -20.16 -25.08 10.27
N PRO A 159 -19.67 -26.34 10.16
CA PRO A 159 -19.28 -26.93 8.87
C PRO A 159 -20.43 -27.01 7.86
N LEU A 160 -21.66 -27.28 8.30
CA LEU A 160 -22.83 -27.36 7.43
C LEU A 160 -23.20 -25.98 6.85
N SER A 161 -23.27 -24.92 7.69
CA SER A 161 -23.53 -23.56 7.24
C SER A 161 -22.42 -23.00 6.36
N SER A 162 -21.17 -23.44 6.54
CA SER A 162 -20.05 -23.10 5.67
C SER A 162 -20.25 -23.59 4.24
N LEU A 163 -20.99 -24.65 4.00
CA LEU A 163 -21.26 -25.18 2.65
C LEU A 163 -22.23 -24.29 1.86
N THR A 164 -23.28 -23.79 2.51
CA THR A 164 -24.25 -22.91 1.86
C THR A 164 -23.65 -21.56 1.49
N MET A 165 -22.73 -21.03 2.28
CA MET A 165 -22.00 -19.79 2.00
C MET A 165 -20.95 -19.93 0.89
N LYS A 166 -20.61 -21.14 0.47
CA LYS A 166 -19.63 -21.42 -0.59
C LYS A 166 -20.24 -21.55 -1.99
N THR A 167 -21.52 -21.28 -2.16
CA THR A 167 -22.12 -21.20 -3.49
C THR A 167 -21.48 -20.06 -4.31
N LYS A 168 -21.40 -20.24 -5.64
CA LYS A 168 -20.82 -19.22 -6.53
C LYS A 168 -21.50 -17.86 -6.36
N SER A 169 -22.84 -17.85 -6.23
CA SER A 169 -23.62 -16.63 -6.04
C SER A 169 -23.28 -15.94 -4.71
N ALA A 170 -23.23 -16.68 -3.61
CA ALA A 170 -22.91 -16.10 -2.31
C ALA A 170 -21.50 -15.48 -2.27
N VAL A 171 -20.51 -16.18 -2.84
CA VAL A 171 -19.13 -15.65 -2.90
C VAL A 171 -19.05 -14.41 -3.80
N SER A 172 -19.75 -14.40 -4.94
CA SER A 172 -19.81 -13.23 -5.84
C SER A 172 -20.43 -12.02 -5.13
N ASN A 173 -21.51 -12.23 -4.40
CA ASN A 173 -22.17 -11.16 -3.64
C ASN A 173 -21.26 -10.62 -2.51
N ILE A 174 -20.56 -11.50 -1.80
CA ILE A 174 -19.58 -11.08 -0.77
C ILE A 174 -18.50 -10.20 -1.39
N VAL A 175 -17.91 -10.63 -2.51
CA VAL A 175 -16.88 -9.87 -3.22
C VAL A 175 -17.41 -8.52 -3.71
N PHE A 176 -18.62 -8.49 -4.27
CA PHE A 176 -19.25 -7.23 -4.69
C PHE A 176 -19.42 -6.26 -3.51
N VAL A 177 -19.92 -6.75 -2.37
CA VAL A 177 -20.08 -5.95 -1.15
C VAL A 177 -18.73 -5.44 -0.63
N ILE A 178 -17.68 -6.28 -0.68
CA ILE A 178 -16.32 -5.89 -0.28
C ILE A 178 -15.82 -4.73 -1.13
N TRP A 179 -15.92 -4.81 -2.47
CA TRP A 179 -15.47 -3.73 -3.35
C TRP A 179 -16.28 -2.45 -3.17
N LEU A 180 -17.59 -2.56 -3.01
CA LEU A 180 -18.46 -1.41 -2.71
C LEU A 180 -18.06 -0.74 -1.39
N LEU A 181 -17.90 -1.54 -0.33
CA LEU A 181 -17.50 -1.03 0.98
C LEU A 181 -16.10 -0.41 0.95
N ALA A 182 -15.14 -1.05 0.28
CA ALA A 182 -13.80 -0.51 0.10
C ALA A 182 -13.82 0.84 -0.64
N ALA A 183 -14.65 0.96 -1.68
CA ALA A 183 -14.81 2.20 -2.43
C ALA A 183 -15.38 3.34 -1.57
N LEU A 184 -16.39 3.04 -0.75
CA LEU A 184 -16.99 4.01 0.17
C LEU A 184 -16.02 4.44 1.28
N LEU A 185 -15.31 3.50 1.90
CA LEU A 185 -14.33 3.78 2.95
C LEU A 185 -13.11 4.56 2.43
N ALA A 186 -12.80 4.47 1.14
CA ALA A 186 -11.71 5.22 0.52
C ALA A 186 -12.04 6.68 0.18
N ILE A 187 -13.34 7.09 0.22
CA ILE A 187 -13.78 8.45 -0.16
C ILE A 187 -13.07 9.58 0.61
N PRO A 188 -12.79 9.49 1.91
CA PRO A 188 -12.10 10.55 2.63
C PRO A 188 -10.70 10.87 2.06
N MET A 189 -10.02 9.87 1.48
CA MET A 189 -8.64 10.04 0.99
C MET A 189 -8.51 11.12 -0.11
N PRO A 190 -9.25 11.11 -1.23
CA PRO A 190 -9.17 12.16 -2.24
C PRO A 190 -9.73 13.50 -1.77
N HIS A 191 -10.62 13.50 -0.78
CA HIS A 191 -11.15 14.74 -0.20
C HIS A 191 -10.04 15.55 0.47
N TYR A 192 -9.18 14.88 1.24
CA TYR A 192 -8.07 15.50 1.97
C TYR A 192 -6.74 15.52 1.19
N ARG A 193 -6.75 15.38 -0.14
CA ARG A 193 -5.54 15.47 -0.97
C ARG A 193 -5.61 16.65 -1.92
N GLU A 194 -4.50 17.39 -1.97
CA GLU A 194 -4.41 18.58 -2.82
C GLU A 194 -2.98 18.81 -3.30
N VAL A 195 -2.86 19.35 -4.53
CA VAL A 195 -1.57 19.83 -5.03
C VAL A 195 -1.40 21.27 -4.59
N LYS A 196 -0.38 21.49 -3.76
CA LYS A 196 -0.04 22.83 -3.25
C LYS A 196 1.37 23.23 -3.65
N PRO A 197 1.60 24.52 -3.95
CA PRO A 197 2.95 25.04 -4.12
C PRO A 197 3.68 25.04 -2.76
N TYR A 198 4.92 24.55 -2.76
CA TYR A 198 5.81 24.58 -1.61
C TYR A 198 7.21 24.97 -2.09
N HIS A 199 7.68 26.17 -1.74
CA HIS A 199 8.81 26.83 -2.39
C HIS A 199 8.61 26.82 -3.92
N ASN A 200 9.60 26.43 -4.70
CA ASN A 200 9.53 26.37 -6.18
C ASN A 200 9.04 25.01 -6.72
N LYS A 201 8.26 24.22 -5.92
CA LYS A 201 7.80 22.88 -6.26
C LYS A 201 6.31 22.72 -6.01
N LEU A 202 5.68 21.84 -6.75
CA LEU A 202 4.33 21.37 -6.47
C LEU A 202 4.39 20.07 -5.67
N LEU A 203 3.63 19.97 -4.60
CA LEU A 203 3.56 18.77 -3.79
C LEU A 203 2.12 18.27 -3.68
N CYS A 204 1.93 16.97 -3.87
CA CYS A 204 0.69 16.28 -3.59
C CYS A 204 0.66 15.91 -2.10
N ILE A 205 -0.01 16.71 -1.29
CA ILE A 205 0.03 16.61 0.18
C ILE A 205 -1.38 16.46 0.78
N PRO A 206 -1.50 15.88 1.99
CA PRO A 206 -2.74 15.97 2.74
C PRO A 206 -3.00 17.43 3.12
N PHE A 207 -4.23 17.89 2.87
CA PHE A 207 -4.69 19.23 3.20
C PHE A 207 -5.98 19.15 4.00
N HIS A 208 -5.96 19.69 5.21
CA HIS A 208 -7.10 19.71 6.12
C HIS A 208 -7.45 21.16 6.45
N SER A 209 -8.74 21.47 6.45
CA SER A 209 -9.25 22.81 6.80
C SER A 209 -9.19 23.09 8.31
N SER A 210 -9.11 22.04 9.15
CA SER A 210 -8.99 22.15 10.60
C SER A 210 -8.28 20.94 11.20
N THR A 211 -7.77 21.09 12.42
CA THR A 211 -7.18 19.99 13.22
C THR A 211 -8.16 18.85 13.43
N GLY A 212 -9.45 19.15 13.61
CA GLY A 212 -10.48 18.11 13.75
C GLY A 212 -10.61 17.22 12.51
N HIS A 213 -10.53 17.78 11.30
CA HIS A 213 -10.55 17.00 10.07
C HIS A 213 -9.30 16.11 9.92
N GLU A 214 -8.15 16.59 10.36
CA GLU A 214 -6.91 15.81 10.33
C GLU A 214 -6.98 14.62 11.29
N ILE A 215 -7.44 14.85 12.54
CA ILE A 215 -7.67 13.79 13.53
C ILE A 215 -8.69 12.78 13.00
N PHE A 216 -9.81 13.26 12.44
CA PHE A 216 -10.86 12.41 11.89
C PHE A 216 -10.29 11.49 10.80
N GLN A 217 -9.57 12.01 9.81
CA GLN A 217 -9.06 11.20 8.70
C GLN A 217 -8.15 10.08 9.20
N TYR A 218 -7.13 10.41 9.99
CA TYR A 218 -6.14 9.41 10.41
C TYR A 218 -6.71 8.41 11.43
N LEU A 219 -7.61 8.84 12.30
CA LEU A 219 -8.30 7.95 13.22
C LEU A 219 -9.29 7.04 12.50
N PHE A 220 -10.03 7.57 11.52
CA PHE A 220 -10.94 6.81 10.68
C PHE A 220 -10.17 5.72 9.90
N GLU A 221 -9.06 6.06 9.26
CA GLU A 221 -8.21 5.08 8.55
C GLU A 221 -7.65 4.01 9.50
N PHE A 222 -7.21 4.40 10.70
CA PHE A 222 -6.71 3.46 11.70
C PHE A 222 -7.81 2.49 12.16
N ILE A 223 -8.98 3.00 12.51
CA ILE A 223 -10.08 2.18 13.04
C ILE A 223 -10.62 1.25 11.96
N THR A 224 -10.97 1.79 10.78
CA THR A 224 -11.66 1.02 9.73
C THR A 224 -10.71 0.18 8.87
N GLY A 225 -9.48 0.64 8.67
CA GLY A 225 -8.48 -0.05 7.83
C GLY A 225 -7.55 -0.98 8.60
N PHE A 226 -7.54 -0.91 9.94
CA PHE A 226 -6.63 -1.73 10.74
C PHE A 226 -7.31 -2.30 12.00
N ALA A 227 -7.65 -1.48 12.99
CA ALA A 227 -8.04 -1.94 14.32
C ALA A 227 -9.26 -2.88 14.29
N LEU A 228 -10.35 -2.48 13.62
CA LEU A 228 -11.56 -3.26 13.51
C LEU A 228 -11.37 -4.58 12.74
N PRO A 229 -10.81 -4.60 11.51
CA PRO A 229 -10.57 -5.83 10.78
C PRO A 229 -9.65 -6.79 11.52
N PHE A 230 -8.55 -6.29 12.11
CA PHE A 230 -7.62 -7.12 12.86
C PHE A 230 -8.25 -7.70 14.13
N SER A 231 -9.10 -6.98 14.81
CA SER A 231 -9.87 -7.52 15.97
C SER A 231 -10.73 -8.71 15.55
N VAL A 232 -11.41 -8.63 14.40
CA VAL A 232 -12.19 -9.75 13.84
C VAL A 232 -11.29 -10.92 13.49
N ILE A 233 -10.17 -10.66 12.80
CA ILE A 233 -9.20 -11.70 12.40
C ILE A 233 -8.65 -12.42 13.63
N ILE A 234 -8.19 -11.69 14.64
CA ILE A 234 -7.63 -12.25 15.87
C ILE A 234 -8.69 -13.11 16.58
N SER A 235 -9.92 -12.61 16.69
CA SER A 235 -11.03 -13.36 17.31
C SER A 235 -11.30 -14.68 16.59
N CYS A 236 -11.29 -14.69 15.25
CA CYS A 236 -11.44 -15.89 14.44
C CYS A 236 -10.31 -16.91 14.73
N TYR A 237 -9.05 -16.48 14.76
CA TYR A 237 -7.94 -17.40 14.98
C TYR A 237 -7.77 -17.84 16.42
N VAL A 238 -8.10 -17.03 17.42
CA VAL A 238 -8.17 -17.44 18.82
C VAL A 238 -9.21 -18.56 18.98
N TYR A 239 -10.41 -18.39 18.44
CA TYR A 239 -11.45 -19.42 18.48
C TYR A 239 -10.99 -20.73 17.79
N ILE A 240 -10.46 -20.63 16.57
CA ILE A 240 -9.93 -21.79 15.83
C ILE A 240 -8.86 -22.51 16.65
N GLY A 241 -7.93 -21.77 17.24
CA GLY A 241 -6.85 -22.33 18.07
C GLY A 241 -7.38 -23.07 19.32
N LEU A 242 -8.34 -22.48 20.02
CA LEU A 242 -8.99 -23.10 21.18
C LEU A 242 -9.74 -24.38 20.78
N ARG A 243 -10.49 -24.33 19.69
CA ARG A 243 -11.28 -25.49 19.20
C ARG A 243 -10.39 -26.65 18.75
N LEU A 244 -9.26 -26.36 18.09
CA LEU A 244 -8.32 -27.38 17.65
C LEU A 244 -7.55 -28.05 18.81
N ARG A 245 -7.34 -27.36 19.93
CA ARG A 245 -6.76 -27.96 21.14
C ARG A 245 -7.67 -28.98 21.79
N THR A 246 -9.00 -28.80 21.71
CA THR A 246 -10.01 -29.69 22.30
C THR A 246 -10.42 -30.84 21.40
N ALA A 247 -10.26 -30.72 20.09
CA ALA A 247 -10.63 -31.77 19.13
C ALA A 247 -9.43 -32.63 18.79
N LYS A 248 -9.50 -33.96 19.03
CA LYS A 248 -8.54 -34.99 18.57
C LYS A 248 -8.45 -35.11 17.02
N PHE A 249 -9.03 -34.16 16.29
CA PHE A 249 -9.07 -34.16 14.83
C PHE A 249 -7.90 -33.36 14.23
N GLN A 250 -6.94 -34.07 13.66
CA GLN A 250 -5.90 -33.52 12.78
C GLN A 250 -6.49 -33.12 11.43
N THR A 251 -7.34 -32.07 11.39
CA THR A 251 -7.94 -31.60 10.14
C THR A 251 -7.12 -30.44 9.55
N LYS A 252 -6.49 -30.74 8.43
CA LYS A 252 -5.92 -29.81 7.40
C LYS A 252 -5.39 -28.44 7.86
N HIS A 253 -4.25 -28.45 8.54
CA HIS A 253 -3.52 -27.26 8.98
C HIS A 253 -2.97 -26.38 7.84
N LYS A 254 -2.86 -26.87 6.59
CA LYS A 254 -2.16 -26.16 5.50
C LYS A 254 -2.84 -24.86 5.10
N THR A 255 -4.14 -24.85 4.95
CA THR A 255 -4.89 -23.66 4.49
C THR A 255 -4.98 -22.56 5.55
N SER A 256 -5.22 -22.93 6.81
CA SER A 256 -5.21 -21.95 7.90
C SER A 256 -3.82 -21.31 8.06
N ARG A 257 -2.75 -22.06 7.85
CA ARG A 257 -1.37 -21.56 7.88
C ARG A 257 -1.11 -20.50 6.79
N LEU A 258 -1.59 -20.74 5.56
CA LEU A 258 -1.46 -19.76 4.47
C LEU A 258 -2.12 -18.44 4.82
N VAL A 259 -3.38 -18.47 5.27
CA VAL A 259 -4.12 -17.24 5.62
C VAL A 259 -3.45 -16.52 6.80
N ILE A 260 -2.96 -17.26 7.81
CA ILE A 260 -2.20 -16.66 8.93
C ILE A 260 -0.96 -15.93 8.42
N VAL A 261 -0.19 -16.54 7.51
CA VAL A 261 1.02 -15.89 6.95
C VAL A 261 0.65 -14.63 6.19
N ILE A 262 -0.42 -14.65 5.38
CA ILE A 262 -0.92 -13.45 4.67
C ILE A 262 -1.29 -12.35 5.68
N VAL A 263 -2.03 -12.68 6.74
CA VAL A 263 -2.44 -11.74 7.80
C VAL A 263 -1.22 -11.12 8.49
N VAL A 264 -0.24 -11.95 8.88
CA VAL A 264 0.98 -11.49 9.56
C VAL A 264 1.79 -10.57 8.65
N VAL A 265 1.97 -10.94 7.40
CA VAL A 265 2.71 -10.11 6.42
C VAL A 265 2.00 -8.80 6.15
N PHE A 266 0.68 -8.83 5.96
CA PHE A 266 -0.11 -7.60 5.81
C PHE A 266 0.05 -6.70 7.05
N ALA A 267 -0.08 -7.24 8.25
CA ALA A 267 0.12 -6.50 9.49
C ALA A 267 1.50 -5.84 9.57
N LEU A 268 2.57 -6.60 9.29
CA LEU A 268 3.94 -6.12 9.36
C LEU A 268 4.21 -4.92 8.43
N PHE A 269 3.69 -4.96 7.21
CA PHE A 269 3.93 -3.91 6.23
C PHE A 269 3.01 -2.69 6.41
N TRP A 270 1.81 -2.87 6.98
CA TRP A 270 0.89 -1.77 7.26
C TRP A 270 1.06 -1.13 8.64
N LEU A 271 1.64 -1.86 9.61
CA LEU A 271 1.85 -1.35 10.96
C LEU A 271 2.65 -0.03 11.01
N PRO A 272 3.76 0.16 10.27
CA PRO A 272 4.49 1.43 10.28
C PRO A 272 3.63 2.62 9.86
N TYR A 273 2.78 2.44 8.83
CA TYR A 273 1.85 3.48 8.38
C TYR A 273 0.81 3.81 9.45
N GLN A 274 0.26 2.81 10.12
CA GLN A 274 -0.73 2.99 11.18
C GLN A 274 -0.12 3.64 12.43
N VAL A 275 1.12 3.29 12.77
CA VAL A 275 1.87 3.95 13.86
C VAL A 275 2.06 5.44 13.54
N VAL A 276 2.42 5.78 12.30
CA VAL A 276 2.53 7.19 11.86
C VAL A 276 1.19 7.92 11.96
N ASN A 277 0.07 7.27 11.61
CA ASN A 277 -1.28 7.85 11.77
C ASN A 277 -1.56 8.18 13.24
N ILE A 278 -1.29 7.25 14.16
CA ILE A 278 -1.48 7.47 15.60
C ILE A 278 -0.55 8.56 16.15
N ILE A 279 0.72 8.58 15.74
CA ILE A 279 1.66 9.65 16.15
C ILE A 279 1.14 11.02 15.67
N GLN A 280 0.58 11.10 14.46
CA GLN A 280 -0.01 12.33 13.93
C GLN A 280 -1.22 12.78 14.77
N VAL A 281 -2.12 11.86 15.09
CA VAL A 281 -3.29 12.13 15.95
C VAL A 281 -2.84 12.60 17.34
N LEU A 282 -1.93 11.88 17.97
CA LEU A 282 -1.39 12.26 19.29
C LEU A 282 -0.68 13.62 19.24
N GLY A 283 0.07 13.92 18.18
CA GLY A 283 0.70 15.20 17.95
C GLY A 283 -0.30 16.35 17.92
N GLN A 284 -1.43 16.15 17.26
CA GLN A 284 -2.51 17.14 17.18
C GLN A 284 -3.25 17.30 18.52
N VAL A 285 -3.61 16.21 19.17
CA VAL A 285 -4.33 16.22 20.47
C VAL A 285 -3.48 16.85 21.57
N LEU A 286 -2.18 16.54 21.61
CA LEU A 286 -1.24 17.05 22.61
C LEU A 286 -0.60 18.40 22.20
N SER A 287 -0.97 18.96 21.05
CA SER A 287 -0.37 20.16 20.46
C SER A 287 1.16 20.10 20.39
N SER A 288 1.71 18.89 20.11
CA SER A 288 3.14 18.64 20.10
C SER A 288 3.72 18.76 18.69
N GLU A 289 4.36 19.90 18.40
CA GLU A 289 5.05 20.09 17.11
C GLU A 289 6.10 19.02 16.81
N LYS A 290 6.75 18.48 17.84
CA LYS A 290 7.76 17.42 17.69
C LYS A 290 7.14 16.14 17.11
N LEU A 291 6.01 15.69 17.65
CA LEU A 291 5.31 14.51 17.15
C LEU A 291 4.80 14.73 15.73
N ILE A 292 4.24 15.90 15.45
CA ILE A 292 3.75 16.26 14.11
C ILE A 292 4.90 16.24 13.09
N LYS A 293 6.05 16.81 13.42
CA LYS A 293 7.25 16.80 12.56
C LYS A 293 7.75 15.36 12.30
N VAL A 294 7.83 14.53 13.34
CA VAL A 294 8.21 13.12 13.21
C VAL A 294 7.26 12.37 12.31
N ALA A 295 5.94 12.49 12.51
CA ALA A 295 4.94 11.81 11.68
C ALA A 295 5.04 12.25 10.21
N LYS A 296 5.15 13.55 9.93
CA LYS A 296 5.28 14.08 8.57
C LYS A 296 6.56 13.57 7.87
N ALA A 297 7.68 13.49 8.59
CA ALA A 297 8.94 12.98 8.05
C ALA A 297 8.90 11.47 7.76
N ALA A 298 8.26 10.68 8.63
CA ALA A 298 8.19 9.23 8.49
C ALA A 298 7.16 8.76 7.45
N ARG A 299 6.10 9.55 7.20
CA ARG A 299 4.96 9.17 6.36
C ARG A 299 5.32 8.68 4.95
N PRO A 300 6.19 9.35 4.16
CA PRO A 300 6.52 8.89 2.81
C PRO A 300 7.14 7.49 2.80
N ASN A 301 8.07 7.20 3.72
CA ASN A 301 8.71 5.90 3.82
C ASN A 301 7.74 4.82 4.34
N ALA A 302 6.90 5.14 5.32
CA ALA A 302 5.86 4.24 5.82
C ALA A 302 4.85 3.88 4.73
N THR A 303 4.48 4.85 3.88
CA THR A 303 3.60 4.62 2.71
C THR A 303 4.30 3.73 1.67
N ALA A 304 5.55 4.01 1.32
CA ALA A 304 6.32 3.18 0.40
C ALA A 304 6.45 1.73 0.90
N PHE A 305 6.67 1.56 2.21
CA PHE A 305 6.76 0.25 2.84
C PHE A 305 5.45 -0.53 2.76
N ALA A 306 4.29 0.13 2.86
CA ALA A 306 2.99 -0.51 2.70
C ALA A 306 2.78 -1.10 1.29
N PHE A 307 3.39 -0.54 0.23
CA PHE A 307 3.36 -1.11 -1.12
C PHE A 307 3.99 -2.51 -1.21
N VAL A 308 4.96 -2.82 -0.34
CA VAL A 308 5.60 -4.14 -0.32
C VAL A 308 4.61 -5.23 0.04
N SER A 309 3.58 -4.94 0.87
CA SER A 309 2.56 -5.93 1.23
C SER A 309 1.89 -6.56 0.00
N SER A 310 1.61 -5.74 -1.01
CA SER A 310 0.98 -6.19 -2.26
C SER A 310 1.91 -7.00 -3.17
N SER A 311 3.23 -6.87 -3.00
CA SER A 311 4.23 -7.59 -3.81
C SER A 311 4.59 -8.95 -3.20
N VAL A 312 4.41 -9.12 -1.91
CA VAL A 312 4.83 -10.33 -1.18
C VAL A 312 3.77 -11.44 -1.28
N ASN A 313 2.51 -11.11 -1.53
CA ASN A 313 1.42 -12.09 -1.61
C ASN A 313 1.71 -13.25 -2.60
N PRO A 314 2.14 -13.03 -3.85
CA PRO A 314 2.50 -14.11 -4.76
C PRO A 314 3.63 -15.00 -4.23
N ILE A 315 4.61 -14.40 -3.54
CA ILE A 315 5.74 -15.11 -2.94
C ILE A 315 5.23 -16.05 -1.83
N ILE A 316 4.32 -15.58 -0.98
CA ILE A 316 3.71 -16.40 0.08
C ILE A 316 3.00 -17.61 -0.50
N TYR A 317 2.25 -17.45 -1.61
CA TYR A 317 1.55 -18.58 -2.25
C TYR A 317 2.50 -19.63 -2.75
N VAL A 318 3.64 -19.25 -3.30
CA VAL A 318 4.70 -20.14 -3.76
C VAL A 318 5.31 -20.93 -2.59
N PHE A 319 5.66 -20.27 -1.48
CA PHE A 319 6.30 -20.93 -0.33
C PHE A 319 5.33 -21.73 0.53
N ALA A 320 4.06 -21.33 0.64
CA ALA A 320 3.08 -22.05 1.44
C ALA A 320 2.72 -23.43 0.86
N GLY A 321 2.98 -23.66 -0.42
CA GLY A 321 2.70 -24.94 -1.09
C GLY A 321 3.60 -26.11 -0.74
N GLY A 322 4.69 -25.93 -0.02
CA GLY A 322 5.50 -26.96 0.66
C GLY A 322 6.27 -27.97 -0.21
N ASN A 323 6.09 -28.00 -1.54
CA ASN A 323 6.79 -28.87 -2.47
C ASN A 323 7.32 -28.15 -3.72
N PHE A 324 7.74 -26.90 -3.54
CA PHE A 324 8.11 -25.97 -4.62
C PHE A 324 9.21 -26.52 -5.56
N ILE A 325 10.14 -27.31 -5.06
CA ILE A 325 11.32 -27.79 -5.83
C ILE A 325 10.96 -28.88 -6.83
N LYS A 326 9.84 -29.62 -6.65
CA LYS A 326 9.49 -30.79 -7.49
C LYS A 326 8.43 -30.53 -8.56
N THR A 327 7.65 -29.43 -8.45
CA THR A 327 6.53 -29.18 -9.38
C THR A 327 6.41 -27.66 -9.63
N ALA A 328 7.44 -27.08 -10.25
CA ALA A 328 7.40 -25.67 -10.63
C ALA A 328 6.42 -25.45 -11.78
N GLY A 329 5.40 -24.61 -11.58
CA GLY A 329 4.50 -24.20 -12.66
C GLY A 329 3.05 -23.93 -12.25
N THR A 330 2.26 -23.62 -13.25
CA THR A 330 0.82 -23.24 -13.14
C THR A 330 -0.04 -24.35 -12.52
N GLU A 331 0.29 -25.62 -12.81
CA GLU A 331 -0.42 -26.79 -12.28
C GLU A 331 -0.27 -26.90 -10.76
N PHE A 332 0.90 -26.53 -10.22
CA PHE A 332 1.15 -26.49 -8.78
C PHE A 332 0.29 -25.41 -8.09
N MET A 333 0.26 -24.18 -8.64
CA MET A 333 -0.53 -23.09 -8.08
C MET A 333 -2.04 -23.40 -8.17
N ALA A 334 -2.51 -23.98 -9.27
CA ALA A 334 -3.89 -24.42 -9.41
C ALA A 334 -4.25 -25.48 -8.35
N LYS A 335 -3.41 -26.50 -8.17
CA LYS A 335 -3.59 -27.54 -7.13
C LYS A 335 -3.53 -26.97 -5.70
N LEU A 336 -2.66 -25.96 -5.45
CA LEU A 336 -2.60 -25.27 -4.17
C LEU A 336 -3.93 -24.57 -3.87
N PHE A 337 -4.44 -23.80 -4.82
CA PHE A 337 -5.70 -23.06 -4.65
C PHE A 337 -6.93 -23.99 -4.65
N GLU A 338 -6.91 -25.10 -5.37
CA GLU A 338 -7.93 -26.15 -5.29
C GLU A 338 -7.92 -26.86 -3.93
N GLY A 339 -6.73 -27.14 -3.38
CA GLY A 339 -6.56 -27.75 -2.06
C GLY A 339 -6.96 -26.85 -0.88
N ILE A 340 -7.18 -25.58 -1.11
CA ILE A 340 -7.75 -24.60 -0.15
C ILE A 340 -9.25 -24.83 0.05
N GLY A 341 -9.95 -25.52 -0.87
CA GLY A 341 -11.34 -25.91 -0.76
C GLY A 341 -11.60 -27.07 0.22
N PRO A 342 -12.85 -27.30 0.65
CA PRO A 342 -13.22 -28.49 1.41
C PRO A 342 -12.99 -29.75 0.57
N ASP A 343 -12.44 -30.77 1.21
CA ASP A 343 -12.22 -32.07 0.56
C ASP A 343 -13.55 -32.72 0.18
N PRO A 344 -13.80 -33.04 -1.10
CA PRO A 344 -15.03 -33.72 -1.50
C PRO A 344 -15.22 -35.07 -0.80
N THR A 345 -14.12 -35.74 -0.38
CA THR A 345 -14.17 -37.00 0.32
C THR A 345 -14.59 -36.87 1.77
N SER A 346 -14.39 -35.69 2.41
CA SER A 346 -14.89 -35.45 3.76
C SER A 346 -16.41 -35.28 3.80
N LEU A 347 -17.00 -34.81 2.68
CA LEU A 347 -18.45 -34.63 2.52
C LEU A 347 -19.19 -35.98 2.37
N ARG A 348 -18.52 -37.01 1.86
CA ARG A 348 -19.11 -38.33 1.68
C ARG A 348 -19.22 -39.09 3.01
N LYS A 349 -18.46 -38.74 4.05
CA LYS A 349 -18.54 -39.35 5.40
C LYS A 349 -19.57 -38.71 6.31
N VAL A 350 -20.00 -37.48 6.04
CA VAL A 350 -20.99 -36.76 6.88
C VAL A 350 -22.40 -37.38 6.82
N PRO A 351 -22.93 -37.85 5.66
CA PRO A 351 -24.23 -38.50 5.62
C PRO A 351 -24.27 -39.78 6.45
N HIS A 352 -23.18 -40.55 6.53
CA HIS A 352 -23.14 -41.79 7.29
C HIS A 352 -23.16 -41.57 8.80
N MET A 353 -22.48 -40.54 9.30
CA MET A 353 -22.49 -40.23 10.74
C MET A 353 -23.84 -39.60 11.20
N LEU A 354 -24.49 -38.82 10.33
CA LEU A 354 -25.80 -38.24 10.65
C LEU A 354 -26.89 -39.30 10.61
N ARG A 355 -26.78 -40.29 9.72
CA ARG A 355 -27.70 -41.42 9.64
C ARG A 355 -27.57 -42.33 10.86
N GLN A 356 -26.35 -42.61 11.27
CA GLN A 356 -26.08 -43.43 12.45
C GLN A 356 -26.58 -42.76 13.73
N ARG A 357 -26.42 -41.43 13.85
CA ARG A 357 -26.91 -40.67 15.02
C ARG A 357 -28.44 -40.59 15.06
N SER A 358 -29.13 -40.51 13.92
CA SER A 358 -30.60 -40.52 13.87
C SER A 358 -31.15 -41.94 14.16
N GLU A 359 -30.47 -43.02 13.79
CA GLU A 359 -30.83 -44.37 14.08
C GLU A 359 -30.63 -44.68 15.57
N ASP A 360 -29.53 -44.19 16.19
CA ASP A 360 -29.26 -44.34 17.61
C ASP A 360 -30.29 -43.53 18.49
N GLU A 361 -30.69 -42.35 18.06
CA GLU A 361 -31.66 -41.49 18.74
C GLU A 361 -33.10 -42.05 18.61
N PHE A 362 -33.45 -42.74 17.53
CA PHE A 362 -34.69 -43.50 17.37
C PHE A 362 -34.77 -44.72 18.25
N VAL A 363 -33.68 -45.47 18.40
CA VAL A 363 -33.62 -46.67 19.25
C VAL A 363 -33.69 -46.30 20.73
N GLU A 364 -33.13 -45.15 21.13
CA GLU A 364 -33.19 -44.66 22.50
C GLU A 364 -34.62 -44.19 22.89
N LEU A 365 -35.36 -43.59 21.94
CA LEU A 365 -36.75 -43.21 22.15
C LEU A 365 -37.74 -44.39 22.21
N ASP A 366 -37.46 -45.48 21.52
CA ASP A 366 -38.28 -46.70 21.61
C ASP A 366 -38.05 -47.51 22.91
N ASN A 367 -36.82 -47.42 23.45
CA ASN A 367 -36.50 -48.06 24.72
C ASN A 367 -37.06 -47.30 25.97
N VAL A 368 -37.39 -46.01 25.82
CA VAL A 368 -38.03 -45.20 26.91
C VAL A 368 -39.54 -45.36 26.93
N LYS A 369 -40.15 -45.98 25.89
CA LYS A 369 -41.61 -46.21 25.82
C LYS A 369 -42.03 -47.64 26.16
N LYS A 370 -41.09 -48.52 26.52
CA LYS A 370 -41.36 -49.81 27.14
C LYS A 370 -41.02 -49.75 28.63
#